data_a9c751cdd3022f8700ed8ca210b6064b
#
_entry.id   a9c751cdd3022f8700ed8ca210b6064b
#
_cell.length_a   1.000
_cell.length_b   1.000
_cell.length_c   1.000
_cell.angle_alpha   90.00
_cell.angle_beta   90.00
_cell.angle_gamma   90.00
#
_symmetry.space_group_name_H-M   'P 1'
#
loop_
_entity.id
_entity.type
_entity.pdbx_description
1 polymer ?
#
loop_
_entity_poly.entity_id
_entity_poly.type
_entity_poly.pdbx_seq_one_letter_code
_entity_poly.pdbx_strand_id
1 'polypeptide(L)'
;MGKRPIKPPRPDLIRQPTGRFGWLEDRLLHDDWLARLGPEGTSVMVLLALASDRHGASFFSRERMAAKLGISRCDVDQALARMLEWHLVAYRPWRQGHPDGVWQLLPLPRTEKRKRGGEAISIGDLCRSLGFDLPDQGTPHPNPPKPPESRAS
;
A
#
# COMPACT_ATOMS: atom_id res chain seq x y z
N MET A 1 14.59 -9.13 19.00
CA MET A 1 14.63 -7.72 19.50
C MET A 1 13.28 -7.38 20.08
N GLY A 2 13.21 -7.22 21.41
CA GLY A 2 11.96 -6.87 22.06
C GLY A 2 11.50 -5.47 21.63
N LYS A 3 10.26 -5.36 21.13
CA LYS A 3 9.63 -4.07 20.94
C LYS A 3 9.64 -3.32 22.26
N ARG A 4 10.31 -2.17 22.32
CA ARG A 4 10.19 -1.30 23.49
C ARG A 4 8.71 -0.96 23.68
N PRO A 5 8.13 -1.19 24.86
CA PRO A 5 6.75 -0.82 25.11
C PRO A 5 6.61 0.69 24.97
N ILE A 6 5.80 1.13 24.01
CA ILE A 6 5.49 2.56 23.83
C ILE A 6 4.50 2.93 24.93
N LYS A 7 4.91 3.82 25.83
CA LYS A 7 4.01 4.34 26.84
C LYS A 7 3.11 5.40 26.23
N PRO A 8 1.77 5.26 26.26
CA PRO A 8 0.88 6.25 25.69
C PRO A 8 0.98 7.58 26.46
N PRO A 9 0.92 8.74 25.78
CA PRO A 9 0.96 10.06 26.42
C PRO A 9 -0.15 10.29 27.45
N ARG A 10 -1.31 9.69 27.22
CA ARG A 10 -2.48 9.77 28.11
C ARG A 10 -2.95 8.36 28.50
N PRO A 11 -2.29 7.73 29.48
CA PRO A 11 -2.65 6.38 29.91
C PRO A 11 -4.02 6.29 30.60
N ASP A 12 -4.56 7.42 31.04
CA ASP A 12 -5.91 7.60 31.58
C ASP A 12 -7.02 7.58 30.52
N LEU A 13 -6.68 7.78 29.24
CA LEU A 13 -7.63 7.88 28.12
C LEU A 13 -7.39 6.79 27.06
N ILE A 14 -7.16 5.57 27.48
CA ILE A 14 -7.00 4.47 26.52
C ILE A 14 -8.32 4.25 25.79
N ARG A 15 -8.23 4.31 24.43
CA ARG A 15 -9.37 4.07 23.57
C ARG A 15 -9.86 2.65 23.69
N GLN A 16 -11.10 2.48 24.06
CA GLN A 16 -11.80 1.19 24.04
C GLN A 16 -12.86 1.21 22.94
N PRO A 17 -12.94 0.16 22.11
CA PRO A 17 -14.01 0.06 21.13
C PRO A 17 -15.36 -0.04 21.83
N THR A 18 -16.26 0.89 21.53
CA THR A 18 -17.64 0.86 21.99
C THR A 18 -18.57 0.68 20.81
N GLY A 19 -19.51 -0.25 20.88
CA GLY A 19 -20.43 -0.54 19.80
C GLY A 19 -19.84 -1.40 18.67
N ARG A 20 -20.35 -1.21 17.44
CA ARG A 20 -19.89 -1.94 16.28
C ARG A 20 -18.56 -1.38 15.78
N PHE A 21 -17.68 -2.24 15.39
CA PHE A 21 -16.37 -1.86 14.81
C PHE A 21 -16.08 -2.71 13.57
N GLY A 22 -15.32 -2.14 12.64
CA GLY A 22 -14.84 -2.84 11.46
C GLY A 22 -13.41 -3.32 11.62
N TRP A 23 -13.05 -4.37 10.89
CA TRP A 23 -11.72 -4.93 10.87
C TRP A 23 -10.95 -4.44 9.64
N LEU A 24 -9.70 -4.06 9.86
CA LEU A 24 -8.73 -3.81 8.81
C LEU A 24 -7.45 -4.56 9.14
N GLU A 25 -6.88 -5.22 8.14
CA GLU A 25 -5.61 -5.91 8.32
C GLU A 25 -4.46 -4.89 8.45
N ASP A 26 -3.55 -5.11 9.40
CA ASP A 26 -2.35 -4.29 9.57
C ASP A 26 -1.39 -4.36 8.37
N ARG A 27 -1.52 -5.38 7.53
CA ARG A 27 -0.83 -5.50 6.25
C ARG A 27 -1.14 -4.36 5.26
N LEU A 28 -2.29 -3.69 5.42
CA LEU A 28 -2.57 -2.45 4.67
C LEU A 28 -1.47 -1.40 4.88
N LEU A 29 -0.95 -1.31 6.10
CA LEU A 29 0.13 -0.40 6.44
C LEU A 29 1.50 -0.95 6.02
N HIS A 30 1.75 -2.25 6.27
CA HIS A 30 3.08 -2.83 6.13
C HIS A 30 3.45 -3.27 4.71
N ASP A 31 2.45 -3.49 3.84
CA ASP A 31 2.62 -3.92 2.46
C ASP A 31 2.35 -2.77 1.45
N ASP A 32 2.44 -1.52 1.89
CA ASP A 32 2.27 -0.29 1.10
C ASP A 32 0.91 -0.12 0.41
N TRP A 33 -0.11 -0.87 0.87
CA TRP A 33 -1.43 -0.80 0.27
C TRP A 33 -2.09 0.57 0.43
N LEU A 34 -1.87 1.27 1.56
CA LEU A 34 -2.43 2.60 1.80
C LEU A 34 -1.90 3.63 0.78
N ALA A 35 -0.60 3.58 0.48
CA ALA A 35 0.01 4.44 -0.53
C ALA A 35 -0.54 4.14 -1.94
N ARG A 36 -0.73 2.86 -2.26
CA ARG A 36 -1.27 2.41 -3.55
C ARG A 36 -2.74 2.78 -3.74
N LEU A 37 -3.54 2.66 -2.68
CA LEU A 37 -4.96 3.04 -2.68
C LEU A 37 -5.15 4.56 -2.81
N GLY A 38 -4.24 5.33 -2.24
CA GLY A 38 -4.38 6.77 -2.12
C GLY A 38 -5.45 7.20 -1.12
N PRO A 39 -5.68 8.51 -0.93
CA PRO A 39 -6.64 9.00 0.06
C PRO A 39 -8.07 8.54 -0.20
N GLU A 40 -8.54 8.62 -1.44
CA GLU A 40 -9.90 8.26 -1.83
C GLU A 40 -10.13 6.74 -1.70
N GLY A 41 -9.18 5.94 -2.20
CA GLY A 41 -9.24 4.48 -2.09
C GLY A 41 -9.19 4.00 -0.65
N THR A 42 -8.34 4.60 0.18
CA THR A 42 -8.26 4.31 1.61
C THR A 42 -9.56 4.69 2.31
N SER A 43 -10.17 5.83 1.98
CA SER A 43 -11.44 6.27 2.54
C SER A 43 -12.57 5.29 2.20
N VAL A 44 -12.64 4.83 0.95
CA VAL A 44 -13.62 3.82 0.51
C VAL A 44 -13.40 2.50 1.24
N MET A 45 -12.16 2.04 1.38
CA MET A 45 -11.81 0.82 2.10
C MET A 45 -12.28 0.90 3.56
N VAL A 46 -12.00 2.01 4.26
CA VAL A 46 -12.44 2.22 5.64
C VAL A 46 -13.94 2.22 5.76
N LEU A 47 -14.64 2.92 4.86
CA LEU A 47 -16.12 2.94 4.85
C LEU A 47 -16.68 1.52 4.68
N LEU A 48 -16.17 0.76 3.73
CA LEU A 48 -16.62 -0.61 3.49
C LEU A 48 -16.34 -1.51 4.70
N ALA A 49 -15.19 -1.36 5.36
CA ALA A 49 -14.87 -2.12 6.58
C ALA A 49 -15.84 -1.80 7.74
N LEU A 50 -16.21 -0.53 7.90
CA LEU A 50 -17.15 -0.11 8.93
C LEU A 50 -18.61 -0.49 8.62
N ALA A 51 -18.96 -0.52 7.34
CA ALA A 51 -20.32 -0.82 6.88
C ALA A 51 -20.60 -2.31 6.69
N SER A 52 -19.56 -3.14 6.67
CA SER A 52 -19.68 -4.57 6.39
C SER A 52 -20.13 -5.37 7.60
N ASP A 53 -20.73 -6.52 7.29
CA ASP A 53 -21.04 -7.56 8.26
C ASP A 53 -19.78 -8.40 8.58
N ARG A 54 -19.98 -9.48 9.35
CA ARG A 54 -18.91 -10.44 9.70
C ARG A 54 -18.26 -11.14 8.50
N HIS A 55 -18.90 -11.10 7.33
CA HIS A 55 -18.39 -11.68 6.08
C HIS A 55 -17.72 -10.66 5.18
N GLY A 56 -17.62 -9.41 5.62
CA GLY A 56 -17.09 -8.32 4.84
C GLY A 56 -18.08 -7.72 3.83
N ALA A 57 -19.35 -8.12 3.85
CA ALA A 57 -20.37 -7.70 2.89
C ALA A 57 -21.07 -6.41 3.31
N SER A 58 -21.26 -5.51 2.37
CA SER A 58 -21.88 -4.19 2.55
C SER A 58 -22.86 -3.88 1.42
N PHE A 59 -23.97 -3.21 1.75
CA PHE A 59 -25.02 -2.80 0.81
C PHE A 59 -24.98 -1.30 0.48
N PHE A 60 -23.86 -0.62 0.74
CA PHE A 60 -23.76 0.80 0.44
C PHE A 60 -23.76 1.03 -1.07
N SER A 61 -24.69 1.89 -1.53
CA SER A 61 -24.61 2.38 -2.90
C SER A 61 -23.44 3.33 -3.07
N ARG A 62 -22.91 3.44 -4.28
CA ARG A 62 -21.78 4.34 -4.60
C ARG A 62 -22.10 5.80 -4.32
N GLU A 63 -23.35 6.20 -4.55
CA GLU A 63 -23.81 7.56 -4.24
C GLU A 63 -23.78 7.81 -2.73
N ARG A 64 -24.25 6.86 -1.92
CA ARG A 64 -24.17 6.97 -0.46
C ARG A 64 -22.74 6.94 0.06
N MET A 65 -21.84 6.19 -0.59
CA MET A 65 -20.42 6.23 -0.27
C MET A 65 -19.84 7.64 -0.48
N ALA A 66 -20.09 8.23 -1.66
CA ALA A 66 -19.66 9.59 -1.99
C ALA A 66 -20.15 10.61 -0.97
N ALA A 67 -21.44 10.57 -0.65
CA ALA A 67 -22.03 11.48 0.35
C ALA A 67 -21.44 11.31 1.75
N LYS A 68 -21.21 10.07 2.19
CA LYS A 68 -20.63 9.78 3.51
C LYS A 68 -19.16 10.16 3.64
N LEU A 69 -18.40 10.04 2.55
CA LEU A 69 -16.97 10.35 2.52
C LEU A 69 -16.68 11.82 2.16
N GLY A 70 -17.66 12.54 1.64
CA GLY A 70 -17.47 13.91 1.17
C GLY A 70 -16.57 14.01 -0.07
N ILE A 71 -16.56 12.97 -0.91
CA ILE A 71 -15.80 12.92 -2.17
C ILE A 71 -16.75 12.79 -3.37
N SER A 72 -16.24 13.02 -4.57
CA SER A 72 -17.07 12.90 -5.76
C SER A 72 -17.46 11.44 -6.05
N ARG A 73 -18.59 11.26 -6.76
CA ARG A 73 -18.99 9.93 -7.24
C ARG A 73 -17.94 9.32 -8.16
N CYS A 74 -17.28 10.15 -8.97
CA CYS A 74 -16.22 9.73 -9.87
C CYS A 74 -15.02 9.15 -9.08
N ASP A 75 -14.64 9.78 -7.97
CA ASP A 75 -13.55 9.29 -7.12
C ASP A 75 -13.90 7.94 -6.49
N VAL A 76 -15.15 7.76 -6.05
CA VAL A 76 -15.65 6.47 -5.55
C VAL A 76 -15.57 5.40 -6.63
N ASP A 77 -16.05 5.71 -7.84
CA ASP A 77 -16.05 4.77 -8.97
C ASP A 77 -14.63 4.37 -9.38
N GLN A 78 -13.70 5.31 -9.40
CA GLN A 78 -12.28 5.04 -9.68
C GLN A 78 -11.62 4.21 -8.57
N ALA A 79 -11.90 4.53 -7.32
CA ALA A 79 -11.38 3.77 -6.19
C ALA A 79 -11.88 2.32 -6.21
N LEU A 80 -13.17 2.11 -6.42
CA LEU A 80 -13.76 0.77 -6.51
C LEU A 80 -13.24 -0.02 -7.71
N ALA A 81 -13.06 0.62 -8.87
CA ALA A 81 -12.48 -0.02 -10.05
C ALA A 81 -11.07 -0.54 -9.79
N ARG A 82 -10.21 0.26 -9.16
CA ARG A 82 -8.85 -0.17 -8.75
C ARG A 82 -8.89 -1.29 -7.73
N MET A 83 -9.78 -1.20 -6.74
CA MET A 83 -9.92 -2.24 -5.73
C MET A 83 -10.42 -3.57 -6.31
N LEU A 84 -11.28 -3.55 -7.33
CA LEU A 84 -11.71 -4.73 -8.08
C LEU A 84 -10.53 -5.33 -8.87
N GLU A 85 -9.78 -4.50 -9.59
CA GLU A 85 -8.60 -4.91 -10.35
C GLU A 85 -7.55 -5.59 -9.46
N TRP A 86 -7.35 -5.08 -8.25
CA TRP A 86 -6.39 -5.63 -7.28
C TRP A 86 -6.95 -6.75 -6.41
N HIS A 87 -8.17 -7.20 -6.67
CA HIS A 87 -8.85 -8.23 -5.89
C HIS A 87 -8.97 -7.92 -4.39
N LEU A 88 -9.14 -6.65 -4.06
CA LEU A 88 -9.38 -6.19 -2.68
C LEU A 88 -10.85 -6.23 -2.32
N VAL A 89 -11.72 -6.14 -3.31
CA VAL A 89 -13.17 -6.22 -3.17
C VAL A 89 -13.77 -7.13 -4.24
N ALA A 90 -14.92 -7.71 -3.93
CA ALA A 90 -15.80 -8.35 -4.88
C ALA A 90 -17.11 -7.56 -4.98
N TYR A 91 -17.78 -7.64 -6.12
CA TYR A 91 -19.03 -6.97 -6.38
C TYR A 91 -20.05 -7.92 -6.99
N ARG A 92 -21.27 -7.86 -6.49
CA ARG A 92 -22.42 -8.57 -7.06
C ARG A 92 -23.59 -7.60 -7.21
N PRO A 93 -24.04 -7.29 -8.44
CA PRO A 93 -25.21 -6.42 -8.65
C PRO A 93 -26.48 -7.07 -8.10
N TRP A 94 -27.45 -6.24 -7.69
CA TRP A 94 -28.76 -6.73 -7.25
C TRP A 94 -29.47 -7.56 -8.32
N ARG A 95 -29.31 -7.14 -9.55
CA ARG A 95 -29.77 -7.81 -10.77
C ARG A 95 -28.89 -7.38 -11.93
N GLN A 96 -28.90 -8.14 -13.00
CA GLN A 96 -28.10 -7.81 -14.19
C GLN A 96 -28.36 -6.37 -14.66
N GLY A 97 -27.30 -5.60 -14.86
CA GLY A 97 -27.35 -4.20 -15.28
C GLY A 97 -27.71 -3.18 -14.19
N HIS A 98 -27.97 -3.61 -12.95
CA HIS A 98 -28.20 -2.66 -11.86
C HIS A 98 -26.89 -2.01 -11.42
N PRO A 99 -26.83 -0.65 -11.23
CA PRO A 99 -25.63 0.06 -10.88
C PRO A 99 -25.14 -0.20 -9.46
N ASP A 100 -26.03 -0.65 -8.57
CA ASP A 100 -25.73 -0.94 -7.18
C ASP A 100 -25.93 -2.43 -6.86
N GLY A 101 -25.30 -2.88 -5.80
CA GLY A 101 -25.31 -4.26 -5.36
C GLY A 101 -24.63 -4.45 -4.03
N VAL A 102 -24.09 -5.63 -3.83
CA VAL A 102 -23.35 -6.02 -2.64
C VAL A 102 -21.86 -5.88 -2.93
N TRP A 103 -21.15 -5.14 -2.09
CA TRP A 103 -19.71 -5.05 -2.06
C TRP A 103 -19.18 -5.92 -0.94
N GLN A 104 -18.14 -6.66 -1.18
CA GLN A 104 -17.50 -7.50 -0.19
C GLN A 104 -16.01 -7.20 -0.15
N LEU A 105 -15.49 -6.90 1.05
CA LEU A 105 -14.05 -6.85 1.29
C LEU A 105 -13.48 -8.26 1.24
N LEU A 106 -12.41 -8.43 0.49
CA LEU A 106 -11.68 -9.68 0.38
C LEU A 106 -10.42 -9.63 1.26
N PRO A 107 -9.88 -10.80 1.65
CA PRO A 107 -8.56 -10.84 2.26
C PRO A 107 -7.52 -10.20 1.34
N LEU A 108 -6.57 -9.48 1.92
CA LEU A 108 -5.49 -8.89 1.13
C LEU A 108 -4.73 -9.98 0.38
N PRO A 109 -4.42 -9.78 -0.92
CA PRO A 109 -3.60 -10.71 -1.67
C PRO A 109 -2.30 -10.97 -0.90
N ARG A 110 -1.85 -12.21 -0.86
CA ARG A 110 -0.53 -12.53 -0.35
C ARG A 110 0.46 -11.91 -1.31
N THR A 111 1.08 -10.80 -0.91
CA THR A 111 2.36 -10.42 -1.50
C THR A 111 3.28 -11.59 -1.20
N GLU A 112 3.68 -12.33 -2.24
CA GLU A 112 4.82 -13.23 -2.08
C GLU A 112 5.89 -12.38 -1.44
N LYS A 113 6.29 -12.74 -0.22
CA LYS A 113 7.44 -12.12 0.43
C LYS A 113 8.55 -12.30 -0.60
N ARG A 114 8.88 -11.23 -1.31
CA ARG A 114 10.12 -11.13 -2.05
C ARG A 114 11.15 -11.65 -1.05
N LYS A 115 11.60 -12.88 -1.24
CA LYS A 115 12.67 -13.44 -0.42
C LYS A 115 13.68 -12.33 -0.38
N ARG A 116 13.97 -11.80 0.80
CA ARG A 116 15.15 -10.98 1.04
C ARG A 116 16.36 -11.90 0.86
N GLY A 117 16.50 -12.44 -0.32
CA GLY A 117 17.74 -12.92 -0.87
C GLY A 117 18.39 -11.67 -1.40
N GLY A 118 19.45 -11.24 -0.73
CA GLY A 118 20.10 -9.97 -0.95
C GLY A 118 20.69 -9.79 -2.34
N GLU A 119 19.87 -9.45 -3.29
CA GLU A 119 20.29 -8.62 -4.40
C GLU A 119 19.97 -7.19 -3.98
N ALA A 120 21.02 -6.53 -3.47
CA ALA A 120 21.05 -5.11 -3.34
C ALA A 120 20.72 -4.54 -4.73
N ILE A 121 19.51 -3.99 -4.88
CA ILE A 121 19.17 -3.21 -6.08
C ILE A 121 20.21 -2.10 -6.12
N SER A 122 21.06 -2.11 -7.15
CA SER A 122 22.04 -1.04 -7.37
C SER A 122 21.27 0.29 -7.41
N ILE A 123 21.82 1.32 -6.76
CA ILE A 123 21.28 2.68 -6.85
C ILE A 123 21.06 3.08 -8.31
N GLY A 124 21.91 2.62 -9.22
CA GLY A 124 21.77 2.82 -10.66
C GLY A 124 20.52 2.18 -11.26
N ASP A 125 20.09 1.01 -10.79
CA ASP A 125 18.88 0.35 -11.27
C ASP A 125 17.62 1.03 -10.73
N LEU A 126 17.68 1.53 -9.50
CA LEU A 126 16.62 2.33 -8.91
C LEU A 126 16.44 3.65 -9.66
N CYS A 127 17.54 4.35 -9.97
CA CYS A 127 17.50 5.61 -10.72
C CYS A 127 16.98 5.41 -12.13
N ARG A 128 17.35 4.33 -12.83
CA ARG A 128 16.80 3.98 -14.16
C ARG A 128 15.31 3.69 -14.11
N SER A 129 14.84 2.99 -13.09
CA SER A 129 13.40 2.71 -12.93
C SER A 129 12.58 3.96 -12.64
N LEU A 130 13.18 4.99 -12.07
CA LEU A 130 12.58 6.30 -11.77
C LEU A 130 12.79 7.33 -12.89
N GLY A 131 13.43 6.95 -14.01
CA GLY A 131 13.66 7.85 -15.14
C GLY A 131 14.74 8.91 -14.92
N PHE A 132 15.63 8.71 -13.94
CA PHE A 132 16.81 9.55 -13.73
C PHE A 132 18.01 8.98 -14.48
N ASP A 133 18.49 9.70 -15.50
CA ASP A 133 19.78 9.44 -16.11
C ASP A 133 20.90 9.93 -15.16
N LEU A 134 21.60 8.99 -14.52
CA LEU A 134 22.85 9.32 -13.84
C LEU A 134 23.93 9.54 -14.90
N PRO A 135 24.70 10.64 -14.83
CA PRO A 135 25.87 10.80 -15.68
C PRO A 135 26.83 9.63 -15.43
N ASP A 136 27.25 9.03 -16.54
CA ASP A 136 28.21 7.92 -16.58
C ASP A 136 29.43 8.29 -15.68
N GLN A 137 29.57 7.63 -14.56
CA GLN A 137 30.73 7.71 -13.70
C GLN A 137 31.86 7.02 -14.45
N GLY A 138 32.62 7.84 -15.18
CA GLY A 138 33.66 7.46 -16.07
C GLY A 138 34.54 6.30 -15.57
N THR A 139 34.91 5.49 -16.56
CA THR A 139 35.90 4.44 -16.55
C THR A 139 36.99 4.59 -15.47
N PRO A 140 37.31 3.52 -14.74
CA PRO A 140 38.41 3.56 -13.78
C PRO A 140 39.70 4.00 -14.46
N HIS A 141 40.29 5.08 -13.94
CA HIS A 141 41.61 5.54 -14.35
C HIS A 141 42.62 4.39 -14.30
N PRO A 142 43.38 4.17 -15.35
CA PRO A 142 44.47 3.20 -15.30
C PRO A 142 45.48 3.62 -14.20
N ASN A 143 45.86 2.64 -13.40
CA ASN A 143 46.84 2.80 -12.35
C ASN A 143 48.10 3.54 -12.86
N PRO A 144 48.65 4.49 -12.12
CA PRO A 144 49.91 5.11 -12.47
C PRO A 144 51.05 4.06 -12.47
N PRO A 145 52.02 4.17 -13.38
CA PRO A 145 53.13 3.20 -13.49
C PRO A 145 53.98 3.20 -12.21
N LYS A 146 54.32 1.97 -11.76
CA LYS A 146 55.27 1.79 -10.65
C LYS A 146 56.58 2.54 -10.88
N PRO A 147 57.11 3.20 -9.87
CA PRO A 147 58.45 3.80 -9.97
C PRO A 147 59.52 2.73 -10.16
N PRO A 148 60.58 3.01 -10.91
CA PRO A 148 61.64 2.04 -11.15
C PRO A 148 62.38 1.73 -9.85
N GLU A 149 62.58 0.42 -9.60
CA GLU A 149 63.43 -0.05 -8.50
C GLU A 149 64.86 0.42 -8.73
N SER A 150 65.37 1.28 -7.79
CA SER A 150 66.75 1.67 -7.75
C SER A 150 67.56 0.45 -7.31
N ARG A 151 68.34 -0.14 -8.24
CA ARG A 151 69.42 -1.05 -7.90
C ARG A 151 70.46 -0.26 -7.10
N ALA A 152 70.60 -0.60 -5.83
CA ALA A 152 71.79 -0.23 -5.04
C ALA A 152 72.87 -1.23 -5.36
N SER A 153 74.04 -0.63 -5.72
CA SER A 153 75.34 -1.31 -5.79
C SER A 153 76.00 -1.29 -4.43
#